data_09ebee50864539527aea71029696d8bb
#
_entry.id   09ebee50864539527aea71029696d8bb
#
_cell.length_a   1.000
_cell.length_b   1.000
_cell.length_c   1.000
_cell.angle_alpha   90.00
_cell.angle_beta   90.00
_cell.angle_gamma   90.00
#
_symmetry.space_group_name_H-M   'P 1'
#
loop_
_entity.id
_entity.type
_entity.pdbx_description
1 polymer ?
#
loop_
_entity_poly.entity_id
_entity_poly.type
_entity_poly.pdbx_seq_one_letter_code
_entity_poly.pdbx_strand_id
1 'polypeptide(L)'
;MILSKSIPSGDTMKKITTLALVIVVLGVTIYSQRAYIAITIFPRALETMMTSNKIEKLGDGLHVALCGAGGPMPAPNRSGPCVAVVAAGKLFLVDSGSNSIRNLGRMGYPIGAIDGVFLTHFHSDHIDSLGEVATLRWAAGNHNSPLNVYGPEGVADIVDGFNRAYARDEVYRNDHHGDVVTPLTGAGMQAISNPVPEEGQLITVYEQDGLKVEMLVVNHFPVSPAVAYRFNYKGRTTLISGDTNKSANIERFAKGIDLLVHEALAPHLLKAMNKAATAAGQPNMATIFYDVLDYHASPVQAAETARDANVGHLLYYHIVPPLILPGSEAAWLQGVDDIFSRYTLGQDGTSFSLPANSTEIIATGTEL
;
A
#
# COMPACT_ATOMS: atom_id res chain seq x y z
N MET A 1 -50.92 -1.12 31.04
CA MET A 1 -51.41 -1.76 29.81
C MET A 1 -50.52 -2.94 29.52
N ILE A 2 -50.95 -4.15 29.98
CA ILE A 2 -50.15 -5.39 29.87
C ILE A 2 -50.41 -5.94 28.46
N LEU A 3 -49.43 -5.89 27.59
CA LEU A 3 -49.47 -6.53 26.28
C LEU A 3 -49.48 -8.05 26.47
N SER A 4 -50.62 -8.73 26.31
CA SER A 4 -50.73 -10.17 26.25
C SER A 4 -50.00 -10.66 24.99
N LYS A 5 -48.84 -11.27 25.13
CA LYS A 5 -48.22 -12.03 24.05
C LYS A 5 -49.08 -13.26 23.76
N SER A 6 -49.75 -13.26 22.60
CA SER A 6 -50.49 -14.43 22.13
C SER A 6 -49.52 -15.58 21.87
N ILE A 7 -49.75 -16.71 22.53
CA ILE A 7 -48.99 -17.95 22.27
C ILE A 7 -49.36 -18.44 20.87
N PRO A 8 -48.41 -18.73 19.98
CA PRO A 8 -48.70 -19.21 18.65
C PRO A 8 -49.51 -20.51 18.67
N SER A 9 -50.45 -20.68 17.74
CA SER A 9 -51.26 -21.88 17.62
C SER A 9 -50.41 -23.13 17.43
N GLY A 10 -50.88 -24.32 17.89
CA GLY A 10 -50.13 -25.56 17.79
C GLY A 10 -49.67 -25.92 16.36
N ASP A 11 -50.41 -25.45 15.35
CA ASP A 11 -50.04 -25.64 13.94
C ASP A 11 -48.91 -24.71 13.50
N THR A 12 -48.86 -23.48 14.01
CA THR A 12 -47.76 -22.54 13.80
C THR A 12 -46.47 -23.05 14.47
N MET A 13 -46.57 -23.59 15.67
CA MET A 13 -45.41 -24.18 16.36
C MET A 13 -44.86 -25.40 15.60
N LYS A 14 -45.69 -26.30 15.08
CA LYS A 14 -45.24 -27.43 14.25
C LYS A 14 -44.50 -26.96 13.00
N LYS A 15 -45.00 -25.94 12.29
CA LYS A 15 -44.35 -25.36 11.10
C LYS A 15 -43.00 -24.75 11.45
N ILE A 16 -42.87 -24.04 12.58
CA ILE A 16 -41.61 -23.47 13.04
C ILE A 16 -40.61 -24.58 13.40
N THR A 17 -41.04 -25.61 14.11
CA THR A 17 -40.18 -26.73 14.47
C THR A 17 -39.69 -27.51 13.24
N THR A 18 -40.58 -27.75 12.25
CA THR A 18 -40.21 -28.40 10.98
C THR A 18 -39.21 -27.57 10.21
N LEU A 19 -39.42 -26.25 10.11
CA LEU A 19 -38.48 -25.33 9.45
C LEU A 19 -37.12 -25.32 10.14
N ALA A 20 -37.09 -25.26 11.47
CA ALA A 20 -35.87 -25.33 12.25
C ALA A 20 -35.13 -26.65 12.03
N LEU A 21 -35.83 -27.76 12.00
CA LEU A 21 -35.23 -29.08 11.74
C LEU A 21 -34.64 -29.16 10.32
N VAL A 22 -35.33 -28.63 9.31
CA VAL A 22 -34.85 -28.58 7.93
C VAL A 22 -33.57 -27.72 7.83
N ILE A 23 -33.54 -26.57 8.50
CA ILE A 23 -32.33 -25.70 8.53
C ILE A 23 -31.16 -26.46 9.21
N VAL A 24 -31.37 -27.12 10.31
CA VAL A 24 -30.34 -27.92 11.00
C VAL A 24 -29.82 -29.06 10.10
N VAL A 25 -30.71 -29.80 9.45
CA VAL A 25 -30.33 -30.91 8.55
C VAL A 25 -29.53 -30.37 7.35
N LEU A 26 -29.99 -29.27 6.76
CA LEU A 26 -29.25 -28.60 5.67
C LEU A 26 -27.86 -28.14 6.15
N GLY A 27 -27.77 -27.50 7.31
CA GLY A 27 -26.50 -27.05 7.90
C GLY A 27 -25.52 -28.21 8.13
N VAL A 28 -26.02 -29.33 8.72
CA VAL A 28 -25.21 -30.54 8.94
C VAL A 28 -24.77 -31.16 7.61
N THR A 29 -25.65 -31.20 6.60
CA THR A 29 -25.32 -31.74 5.28
C THR A 29 -24.26 -30.87 4.59
N ILE A 30 -24.43 -29.56 4.57
CA ILE A 30 -23.45 -28.62 4.01
C ILE A 30 -22.10 -28.76 4.73
N TYR A 31 -22.12 -28.83 6.07
CA TYR A 31 -20.91 -29.00 6.87
C TYR A 31 -20.22 -30.33 6.57
N SER A 32 -20.97 -31.45 6.48
CA SER A 32 -20.41 -32.77 6.15
C SER A 32 -19.86 -32.87 4.74
N GLN A 33 -20.44 -32.12 3.79
CA GLN A 33 -20.03 -32.10 2.37
C GLN A 33 -19.08 -30.95 2.04
N ARG A 34 -18.66 -30.13 3.00
CA ARG A 34 -17.88 -28.90 2.75
C ARG A 34 -16.62 -29.11 1.90
N ALA A 35 -15.92 -30.25 2.10
CA ALA A 35 -14.72 -30.55 1.31
C ALA A 35 -15.06 -30.81 -0.16
N TYR A 36 -16.10 -31.59 -0.43
CA TYR A 36 -16.58 -31.85 -1.79
C TYR A 36 -17.08 -30.58 -2.47
N ILE A 37 -17.86 -29.77 -1.78
CA ILE A 37 -18.35 -28.47 -2.26
C ILE A 37 -17.16 -27.57 -2.59
N ALA A 38 -16.18 -27.45 -1.68
CA ALA A 38 -14.99 -26.64 -1.91
C ALA A 38 -14.21 -27.10 -3.13
N ILE A 39 -13.92 -28.41 -3.29
CA ILE A 39 -13.20 -28.96 -4.44
C ILE A 39 -13.97 -28.70 -5.74
N THR A 40 -15.30 -28.73 -5.72
CA THR A 40 -16.15 -28.52 -6.89
C THR A 40 -16.18 -27.02 -7.33
N ILE A 41 -16.18 -26.11 -6.34
CA ILE A 41 -16.27 -24.66 -6.61
C ILE A 41 -14.89 -24.05 -6.87
N PHE A 42 -13.84 -24.60 -6.25
CA PHE A 42 -12.47 -24.06 -6.27
C PHE A 42 -11.92 -23.78 -7.67
N PRO A 43 -12.06 -24.66 -8.69
CA PRO A 43 -11.57 -24.38 -10.04
C PRO A 43 -12.22 -23.13 -10.66
N ARG A 44 -13.53 -22.93 -10.47
CA ARG A 44 -14.25 -21.76 -10.98
C ARG A 44 -13.86 -20.49 -10.27
N ALA A 45 -13.68 -20.56 -8.95
CA ALA A 45 -13.19 -19.43 -8.14
C ALA A 45 -11.79 -19.01 -8.60
N LEU A 46 -10.89 -19.98 -8.79
CA LEU A 46 -9.54 -19.74 -9.32
C LEU A 46 -9.56 -19.15 -10.72
N GLU A 47 -10.35 -19.70 -11.64
CA GLU A 47 -10.49 -19.16 -13.00
C GLU A 47 -10.89 -17.69 -12.97
N THR A 48 -11.88 -17.33 -12.14
CA THR A 48 -12.32 -15.94 -11.97
C THR A 48 -11.20 -15.06 -11.41
N MET A 49 -10.42 -15.55 -10.44
CA MET A 49 -9.27 -14.82 -9.90
C MET A 49 -8.15 -14.66 -10.92
N MET A 50 -7.82 -15.71 -11.67
CA MET A 50 -6.74 -15.73 -12.66
C MET A 50 -7.06 -14.88 -13.91
N THR A 51 -8.34 -14.76 -14.27
CA THR A 51 -8.80 -13.93 -15.39
C THR A 51 -9.13 -12.49 -14.98
N SER A 52 -9.11 -12.18 -13.68
CA SER A 52 -9.34 -10.81 -13.21
C SER A 52 -8.08 -9.98 -13.40
N ASN A 53 -8.15 -9.01 -14.31
CA ASN A 53 -7.12 -8.00 -14.48
C ASN A 53 -7.69 -6.64 -14.04
N LYS A 54 -7.24 -6.15 -12.90
CA LYS A 54 -7.69 -4.87 -12.36
C LYS A 54 -7.32 -3.70 -13.27
N ILE A 55 -6.13 -3.74 -13.87
CA ILE A 55 -5.64 -2.65 -14.74
C ILE A 55 -6.58 -2.45 -15.93
N GLU A 56 -7.07 -3.54 -16.56
CA GLU A 56 -8.00 -3.46 -17.68
C GLU A 56 -9.38 -2.87 -17.31
N LYS A 57 -9.75 -2.96 -16.04
CA LYS A 57 -11.02 -2.41 -15.53
C LYS A 57 -10.93 -0.92 -15.16
N LEU A 58 -9.70 -0.42 -15.00
CA LEU A 58 -9.47 1.00 -14.75
C LEU A 58 -9.63 1.75 -16.08
N GLY A 59 -10.33 2.89 -16.03
CA GLY A 59 -10.42 3.80 -17.17
C GLY A 59 -9.09 4.50 -17.45
N ASP A 60 -9.05 5.30 -18.51
CA ASP A 60 -7.88 6.15 -18.78
C ASP A 60 -7.73 7.21 -17.69
N GLY A 61 -6.63 7.18 -16.97
CA GLY A 61 -6.39 8.05 -15.81
C GLY A 61 -5.11 7.71 -15.06
N LEU A 62 -4.93 8.41 -13.95
CA LEU A 62 -3.91 8.13 -12.96
C LEU A 62 -4.59 7.50 -11.73
N HIS A 63 -4.25 6.26 -11.42
CA HIS A 63 -4.87 5.51 -10.34
C HIS A 63 -3.84 5.19 -9.26
N VAL A 64 -4.24 5.35 -8.00
CA VAL A 64 -3.37 5.18 -6.83
C VAL A 64 -4.04 4.23 -5.86
N ALA A 65 -3.29 3.24 -5.35
CA ALA A 65 -3.81 2.30 -4.37
C ALA A 65 -2.75 1.97 -3.31
N LEU A 66 -3.13 1.90 -2.05
CA LEU A 66 -2.25 1.51 -0.97
C LEU A 66 -2.16 -0.02 -0.89
N CYS A 67 -1.05 -0.60 -1.34
CA CYS A 67 -0.72 -2.01 -1.09
C CYS A 67 -0.15 -2.22 0.31
N GLY A 68 0.26 -1.13 0.99
CA GLY A 68 0.67 -1.10 2.39
C GLY A 68 0.58 0.32 2.94
N ALA A 69 -0.20 0.50 4.00
CA ALA A 69 -0.50 1.80 4.61
C ALA A 69 0.19 2.02 5.95
N GLY A 70 0.88 1.02 6.50
CA GLY A 70 1.56 1.06 7.78
C GLY A 70 3.03 1.42 7.67
N GLY A 71 3.68 1.59 8.82
CA GLY A 71 5.12 1.74 8.98
C GLY A 71 5.77 0.45 9.54
N PRO A 72 6.93 0.54 10.22
CA PRO A 72 7.71 -0.64 10.63
C PRO A 72 7.05 -1.52 11.70
N MET A 73 6.09 -1.00 12.44
CA MET A 73 5.43 -1.74 13.51
C MET A 73 4.21 -2.52 12.99
N PRO A 74 4.00 -3.79 13.44
CA PRO A 74 2.87 -4.59 12.98
C PRO A 74 1.51 -3.95 13.31
N ALA A 75 0.63 -3.88 12.32
CA ALA A 75 -0.73 -3.37 12.45
C ALA A 75 -1.72 -4.33 11.77
N PRO A 76 -2.97 -4.47 12.27
CA PRO A 76 -3.92 -5.46 11.74
C PRO A 76 -4.28 -5.26 10.26
N ASN A 77 -4.44 -4.01 9.81
CA ASN A 77 -4.95 -3.66 8.48
C ASN A 77 -4.01 -2.71 7.74
N ARG A 78 -2.73 -2.65 8.13
CA ARG A 78 -1.72 -1.77 7.55
C ARG A 78 -0.39 -2.49 7.49
N SER A 79 -0.07 -3.01 6.32
CA SER A 79 1.21 -3.63 5.98
C SER A 79 2.29 -2.57 5.76
N GLY A 80 3.54 -2.98 5.63
CA GLY A 80 4.65 -2.07 5.35
C GLY A 80 4.41 -1.19 4.11
N PRO A 81 4.98 0.02 4.05
CA PRO A 81 4.60 1.05 3.10
C PRO A 81 4.76 0.60 1.64
N CYS A 82 3.70 0.81 0.86
CA CYS A 82 3.65 0.51 -0.57
C CYS A 82 2.49 1.26 -1.22
N VAL A 83 2.79 1.98 -2.29
CA VAL A 83 1.79 2.68 -3.11
C VAL A 83 1.86 2.15 -4.53
N ALA A 84 0.80 1.51 -5.00
CA ALA A 84 0.65 1.12 -6.40
C ALA A 84 0.12 2.31 -7.22
N VAL A 85 0.76 2.58 -8.36
CA VAL A 85 0.36 3.62 -9.31
C VAL A 85 0.12 2.99 -10.67
N VAL A 86 -1.06 3.21 -11.23
CA VAL A 86 -1.42 2.76 -12.59
C VAL A 86 -1.68 3.97 -13.47
N ALA A 87 -0.98 4.06 -14.58
CA ALA A 87 -1.20 5.04 -15.64
C ALA A 87 -0.69 4.52 -16.98
N ALA A 88 -1.30 4.91 -18.10
CA ALA A 88 -0.92 4.43 -19.43
C ALA A 88 -0.91 2.89 -19.58
N GLY A 89 -1.73 2.18 -18.81
CA GLY A 89 -1.75 0.71 -18.77
C GLY A 89 -0.54 0.07 -18.07
N LYS A 90 0.32 0.86 -17.42
CA LYS A 90 1.51 0.41 -16.68
C LYS A 90 1.25 0.41 -15.17
N LEU A 91 1.88 -0.52 -14.46
CA LEU A 91 1.79 -0.68 -13.01
C LEU A 91 3.17 -0.46 -12.38
N PHE A 92 3.26 0.55 -11.54
CA PHE A 92 4.45 0.84 -10.75
C PHE A 92 4.16 0.73 -9.26
N LEU A 93 5.18 0.42 -8.47
CA LEU A 93 5.13 0.50 -7.01
C LEU A 93 6.05 1.63 -6.54
N VAL A 94 5.62 2.37 -5.53
CA VAL A 94 6.49 3.23 -4.73
C VAL A 94 6.65 2.56 -3.39
N ASP A 95 7.86 2.16 -3.09
CA ASP A 95 8.27 1.30 -2.00
C ASP A 95 7.66 -0.12 -2.05
N SER A 96 8.18 -1.01 -1.25
CA SER A 96 7.87 -2.43 -1.24
C SER A 96 8.04 -3.01 0.16
N GLY A 97 7.26 -2.48 1.10
CA GLY A 97 7.27 -2.94 2.49
C GLY A 97 6.68 -4.34 2.67
N SER A 98 6.83 -4.87 3.87
CA SER A 98 6.45 -6.24 4.20
C SER A 98 4.96 -6.51 3.90
N ASN A 99 4.66 -7.68 3.32
CA ASN A 99 3.32 -8.14 2.92
C ASN A 99 2.65 -7.35 1.76
N SER A 100 3.25 -6.28 1.26
CA SER A 100 2.65 -5.38 0.26
C SER A 100 2.30 -6.07 -1.05
N ILE A 101 3.21 -6.90 -1.59
CA ILE A 101 2.97 -7.61 -2.86
C ILE A 101 1.82 -8.62 -2.77
N ARG A 102 1.63 -9.26 -1.61
CA ARG A 102 0.52 -10.19 -1.38
C ARG A 102 -0.81 -9.45 -1.33
N ASN A 103 -0.84 -8.27 -0.72
CA ASN A 103 -2.01 -7.38 -0.74
C ASN A 103 -2.32 -6.94 -2.17
N LEU A 104 -1.32 -6.52 -2.94
CA LEU A 104 -1.50 -6.13 -4.33
C LEU A 104 -2.20 -7.23 -5.14
N GLY A 105 -1.75 -8.50 -4.98
CA GLY A 105 -2.41 -9.66 -5.61
C GLY A 105 -3.84 -9.88 -5.12
N ARG A 106 -4.11 -9.73 -3.82
CA ARG A 106 -5.46 -9.83 -3.24
C ARG A 106 -6.40 -8.72 -3.73
N MET A 107 -5.88 -7.54 -4.02
CA MET A 107 -6.61 -6.43 -4.64
C MET A 107 -6.93 -6.68 -6.13
N GLY A 108 -6.46 -7.78 -6.71
CA GLY A 108 -6.71 -8.19 -8.09
C GLY A 108 -5.79 -7.53 -9.13
N TYR A 109 -4.70 -6.90 -8.69
CA TYR A 109 -3.67 -6.44 -9.61
C TYR A 109 -2.83 -7.62 -10.12
N PRO A 110 -2.55 -7.69 -11.44
CA PRO A 110 -1.71 -8.74 -12.00
C PRO A 110 -0.24 -8.52 -11.62
N ILE A 111 0.27 -9.30 -10.68
CA ILE A 111 1.65 -9.16 -10.16
C ILE A 111 2.69 -9.27 -11.29
N GLY A 112 2.43 -10.14 -12.28
CA GLY A 112 3.29 -10.28 -13.45
C GLY A 112 3.33 -9.05 -14.35
N ALA A 113 2.47 -8.05 -14.17
CA ALA A 113 2.43 -6.84 -14.97
C ALA A 113 3.14 -5.64 -14.32
N ILE A 114 3.89 -5.84 -13.24
CA ILE A 114 4.66 -4.76 -12.61
C ILE A 114 5.76 -4.30 -13.55
N ASP A 115 5.72 -3.02 -13.96
CA ASP A 115 6.70 -2.40 -14.86
C ASP A 115 7.97 -1.93 -14.13
N GLY A 116 7.86 -1.55 -12.85
CA GLY A 116 9.00 -1.09 -12.06
C GLY A 116 8.64 -0.74 -10.61
N VAL A 117 9.67 -0.56 -9.80
CA VAL A 117 9.58 -0.11 -8.41
C VAL A 117 10.38 1.18 -8.26
N PHE A 118 9.84 2.18 -7.57
CA PHE A 118 10.51 3.41 -7.17
C PHE A 118 10.76 3.35 -5.66
N LEU A 119 12.00 3.39 -5.21
CA LEU A 119 12.35 3.40 -3.78
C LEU A 119 12.56 4.84 -3.31
N THR A 120 11.88 5.22 -2.23
CA THR A 120 12.00 6.56 -1.64
C THR A 120 13.28 6.70 -0.81
N HIS A 121 13.61 5.69 -0.04
CA HIS A 121 14.81 5.53 0.77
C HIS A 121 15.00 4.05 1.12
N PHE A 122 15.98 3.71 1.97
CA PHE A 122 16.42 2.32 2.15
C PHE A 122 16.20 1.76 3.56
N HIS A 123 15.25 2.30 4.34
CA HIS A 123 14.80 1.61 5.55
C HIS A 123 14.18 0.26 5.20
N SER A 124 14.34 -0.71 6.10
CA SER A 124 13.91 -2.09 5.86
C SER A 124 12.43 -2.21 5.56
N ASP A 125 11.58 -1.47 6.25
CA ASP A 125 10.13 -1.50 6.05
C ASP A 125 9.68 -0.97 4.68
N HIS A 126 10.52 -0.22 3.96
CA HIS A 126 10.29 0.22 2.58
C HIS A 126 10.80 -0.74 1.50
N ILE A 127 11.65 -1.72 1.88
CA ILE A 127 12.30 -2.65 0.94
C ILE A 127 12.08 -4.14 1.27
N ASP A 128 11.47 -4.47 2.40
CA ASP A 128 11.36 -5.84 2.94
C ASP A 128 10.80 -6.87 1.94
N SER A 129 9.86 -6.49 1.08
CA SER A 129 9.27 -7.39 0.07
C SER A 129 9.92 -7.28 -1.31
N LEU A 130 10.98 -6.50 -1.51
CA LEU A 130 11.53 -6.21 -2.83
C LEU A 130 11.96 -7.47 -3.59
N GLY A 131 12.60 -8.42 -2.92
CA GLY A 131 12.98 -9.70 -3.53
C GLY A 131 11.76 -10.57 -3.86
N GLU A 132 10.72 -10.55 -3.03
CA GLU A 132 9.45 -11.25 -3.31
C GLU A 132 8.74 -10.63 -4.52
N VAL A 133 8.73 -9.29 -4.66
CA VAL A 133 8.19 -8.60 -5.83
C VAL A 133 8.88 -9.05 -7.11
N ALA A 134 10.22 -9.04 -7.13
CA ALA A 134 11.00 -9.46 -8.29
C ALA A 134 10.69 -10.92 -8.70
N THR A 135 10.70 -11.83 -7.71
CA THR A 135 10.43 -13.25 -7.94
C THR A 135 9.03 -13.52 -8.46
N LEU A 136 8.01 -12.92 -7.84
CA LEU A 136 6.61 -13.14 -8.23
C LEU A 136 6.30 -12.49 -9.59
N ARG A 137 6.84 -11.28 -9.86
CA ARG A 137 6.72 -10.65 -11.17
C ARG A 137 7.32 -11.54 -12.27
N TRP A 138 8.55 -11.99 -12.08
CA TRP A 138 9.25 -12.85 -13.03
C TRP A 138 8.48 -14.13 -13.33
N ALA A 139 8.11 -14.88 -12.28
CA ALA A 139 7.43 -16.16 -12.43
C ALA A 139 6.02 -16.04 -12.99
N ALA A 140 5.23 -15.03 -12.57
CA ALA A 140 3.87 -14.85 -13.05
C ALA A 140 3.78 -14.20 -14.45
N GLY A 141 4.78 -13.40 -14.83
CA GLY A 141 4.80 -12.66 -16.08
C GLY A 141 5.66 -13.28 -17.19
N ASN A 142 6.38 -14.37 -16.92
CA ASN A 142 7.34 -14.96 -17.85
C ASN A 142 8.30 -13.91 -18.47
N HIS A 143 8.85 -13.06 -17.62
CA HIS A 143 9.70 -11.97 -18.06
C HIS A 143 11.07 -12.44 -18.54
N ASN A 144 11.55 -11.84 -19.64
CA ASN A 144 12.90 -12.07 -20.20
C ASN A 144 13.89 -10.96 -19.81
N SER A 145 13.48 -10.01 -18.97
CA SER A 145 14.31 -8.95 -18.44
C SER A 145 14.07 -8.76 -16.95
N PRO A 146 15.11 -8.45 -16.16
CA PRO A 146 14.99 -8.16 -14.73
C PRO A 146 14.00 -7.02 -14.44
N LEU A 147 13.50 -6.96 -13.22
CA LEU A 147 12.65 -5.87 -12.74
C LEU A 147 13.48 -4.58 -12.61
N ASN A 148 13.04 -3.49 -13.21
CA ASN A 148 13.64 -2.18 -13.03
C ASN A 148 13.31 -1.63 -11.62
N VAL A 149 14.34 -1.24 -10.88
CA VAL A 149 14.22 -0.58 -9.57
C VAL A 149 14.86 0.78 -9.66
N TYR A 150 14.03 1.80 -9.66
CA TYR A 150 14.43 3.21 -9.67
C TYR A 150 14.65 3.69 -8.24
N GLY A 151 15.66 4.49 -8.02
CA GLY A 151 15.90 5.08 -6.70
C GLY A 151 16.99 6.14 -6.73
N PRO A 152 17.21 6.82 -5.60
CA PRO A 152 18.35 7.71 -5.44
C PRO A 152 19.66 6.93 -5.40
N GLU A 153 20.78 7.63 -5.34
CA GLU A 153 22.12 7.02 -5.14
C GLU A 153 22.10 6.05 -3.96
N GLY A 154 22.73 4.86 -4.13
CA GLY A 154 22.67 3.75 -3.18
C GLY A 154 21.69 2.63 -3.55
N VAL A 155 20.73 2.87 -4.47
CA VAL A 155 19.78 1.83 -4.89
C VAL A 155 20.48 0.59 -5.48
N ALA A 156 21.65 0.77 -6.10
CA ALA A 156 22.42 -0.34 -6.66
C ALA A 156 22.87 -1.33 -5.58
N ASP A 157 23.32 -0.86 -4.42
CA ASP A 157 23.75 -1.72 -3.32
C ASP A 157 22.59 -2.55 -2.76
N ILE A 158 21.38 -1.95 -2.71
CA ILE A 158 20.17 -2.65 -2.28
C ILE A 158 19.80 -3.74 -3.27
N VAL A 159 19.72 -3.41 -4.57
CA VAL A 159 19.41 -4.36 -5.64
C VAL A 159 20.41 -5.51 -5.68
N ASP A 160 21.72 -5.21 -5.59
CA ASP A 160 22.77 -6.22 -5.57
C ASP A 160 22.67 -7.13 -4.34
N GLY A 161 22.31 -6.59 -3.18
CA GLY A 161 22.07 -7.36 -1.96
C GLY A 161 20.93 -8.37 -2.13
N PHE A 162 19.79 -7.93 -2.63
CA PHE A 162 18.63 -8.79 -2.88
C PHE A 162 18.91 -9.81 -4.01
N ASN A 163 19.53 -9.42 -5.11
CA ASN A 163 19.89 -10.33 -6.20
C ASN A 163 20.79 -11.46 -5.68
N ARG A 164 21.78 -11.15 -4.85
CA ARG A 164 22.64 -12.19 -4.23
C ARG A 164 21.85 -13.10 -3.29
N ALA A 165 20.93 -12.57 -2.51
CA ALA A 165 20.12 -13.36 -1.58
C ALA A 165 19.17 -14.33 -2.31
N TYR A 166 18.62 -13.94 -3.45
CA TYR A 166 17.63 -14.71 -4.21
C TYR A 166 18.24 -15.59 -5.32
N ALA A 167 19.50 -15.43 -5.66
CA ALA A 167 20.16 -16.14 -6.76
C ALA A 167 19.97 -17.67 -6.75
N ARG A 168 19.90 -18.30 -5.56
CA ARG A 168 19.65 -19.74 -5.44
C ARG A 168 18.21 -20.12 -5.76
N ASP A 169 17.24 -19.34 -5.28
CA ASP A 169 15.82 -19.57 -5.53
C ASP A 169 15.50 -19.44 -7.03
N GLU A 170 16.14 -18.50 -7.71
CA GLU A 170 16.00 -18.30 -9.16
C GLU A 170 16.42 -19.54 -9.96
N VAL A 171 17.57 -20.13 -9.61
CA VAL A 171 18.05 -21.37 -10.21
C VAL A 171 17.10 -22.53 -9.92
N TYR A 172 16.64 -22.69 -8.67
CA TYR A 172 15.70 -23.77 -8.32
C TYR A 172 14.39 -23.67 -9.09
N ARG A 173 13.86 -22.46 -9.30
CA ARG A 173 12.65 -22.26 -10.08
C ARG A 173 12.86 -22.56 -11.57
N ASN A 174 13.97 -22.10 -12.14
CA ASN A 174 14.29 -22.39 -13.53
C ASN A 174 14.53 -23.89 -13.75
N ASP A 175 15.29 -24.57 -12.87
CA ASP A 175 15.50 -26.03 -12.94
C ASP A 175 14.19 -26.81 -12.88
N HIS A 176 13.20 -26.32 -12.11
CA HIS A 176 11.92 -27.01 -11.94
C HIS A 176 10.90 -26.69 -13.05
N HIS A 177 10.81 -25.41 -13.50
CA HIS A 177 9.79 -24.94 -14.43
C HIS A 177 10.29 -24.73 -15.87
N GLY A 178 11.62 -24.65 -16.06
CA GLY A 178 12.27 -24.44 -17.34
C GLY A 178 12.21 -23.01 -17.88
N ASP A 179 13.00 -22.75 -18.92
CA ASP A 179 13.16 -21.43 -19.55
C ASP A 179 11.86 -20.86 -20.16
N VAL A 180 10.89 -21.73 -20.46
CA VAL A 180 9.60 -21.28 -21.00
C VAL A 180 8.77 -20.55 -19.95
N VAL A 181 8.90 -20.89 -18.67
CA VAL A 181 8.11 -20.32 -17.57
C VAL A 181 8.94 -19.31 -16.77
N THR A 182 10.19 -19.67 -16.48
CA THR A 182 11.09 -18.89 -15.60
C THR A 182 12.47 -18.73 -16.23
N PRO A 183 12.59 -17.99 -17.37
CA PRO A 183 13.89 -17.78 -18.03
C PRO A 183 14.82 -16.99 -17.10
N LEU A 184 16.04 -17.48 -16.89
CA LEU A 184 17.02 -16.83 -16.01
C LEU A 184 17.40 -15.40 -16.46
N THR A 185 17.20 -15.08 -17.74
CA THR A 185 17.42 -13.72 -18.25
C THR A 185 16.45 -12.68 -17.67
N GLY A 186 15.32 -13.13 -17.15
CA GLY A 186 14.31 -12.27 -16.53
C GLY A 186 14.35 -12.23 -15.01
N ALA A 187 15.19 -13.08 -14.40
CA ALA A 187 15.32 -13.16 -12.96
C ALA A 187 15.99 -11.92 -12.36
N GLY A 188 15.70 -11.66 -11.10
CA GLY A 188 16.30 -10.57 -10.33
C GLY A 188 15.85 -9.17 -10.75
N MET A 189 16.70 -8.20 -10.47
CA MET A 189 16.43 -6.78 -10.60
C MET A 189 17.59 -6.03 -11.25
N GLN A 190 17.27 -4.91 -11.90
CA GLN A 190 18.21 -3.94 -12.45
C GLN A 190 18.02 -2.61 -11.74
N ALA A 191 19.08 -2.11 -11.10
CA ALA A 191 19.07 -0.79 -10.48
C ALA A 191 19.13 0.33 -11.54
N ILE A 192 18.27 1.33 -11.37
CA ILE A 192 18.28 2.58 -12.13
C ILE A 192 18.52 3.71 -11.12
N SER A 193 19.81 3.98 -10.89
CA SER A 193 20.25 5.00 -9.94
C SER A 193 20.11 6.39 -10.53
N ASN A 194 19.53 7.31 -9.78
CA ASN A 194 19.35 8.70 -10.15
C ASN A 194 20.10 9.60 -9.17
N PRO A 195 20.72 10.71 -9.64
CA PRO A 195 21.31 11.68 -8.74
C PRO A 195 20.23 12.30 -7.85
N VAL A 196 20.55 12.55 -6.59
CA VAL A 196 19.61 13.25 -5.69
C VAL A 196 19.49 14.71 -6.14
N PRO A 197 18.27 15.22 -6.44
CA PRO A 197 18.13 16.62 -6.84
C PRO A 197 18.43 17.57 -5.68
N GLU A 198 18.90 18.77 -6.00
CA GLU A 198 19.02 19.82 -5.00
C GLU A 198 17.65 20.25 -4.48
N GLU A 199 17.63 20.87 -3.29
CA GLU A 199 16.41 21.44 -2.74
C GLU A 199 15.80 22.47 -3.72
N GLY A 200 14.50 22.39 -3.92
CA GLY A 200 13.78 23.24 -4.87
C GLY A 200 13.87 22.80 -6.33
N GLN A 201 14.44 21.62 -6.61
CA GLN A 201 14.53 21.05 -7.95
C GLN A 201 13.71 19.74 -8.06
N LEU A 202 13.26 19.48 -9.29
CA LEU A 202 12.69 18.20 -9.74
C LEU A 202 13.58 17.63 -10.84
N ILE A 203 13.83 16.31 -10.79
CA ILE A 203 14.45 15.61 -11.92
C ILE A 203 13.48 14.55 -12.46
N THR A 204 13.43 14.41 -13.77
CA THR A 204 12.66 13.34 -14.42
C THR A 204 13.43 12.03 -14.30
N VAL A 205 12.82 11.01 -13.71
CA VAL A 205 13.41 9.67 -13.52
C VAL A 205 12.75 8.62 -14.41
N TYR A 206 11.57 8.92 -14.95
CA TYR A 206 10.88 8.08 -15.93
C TYR A 206 9.95 8.94 -16.79
N GLU A 207 9.96 8.72 -18.11
CA GLU A 207 9.02 9.37 -19.02
C GLU A 207 8.74 8.46 -20.22
N GLN A 208 7.52 7.95 -20.32
CA GLN A 208 7.06 7.11 -21.42
C GLN A 208 5.53 7.11 -21.53
N ASP A 209 4.99 7.02 -22.74
CA ASP A 209 3.55 6.89 -23.02
C ASP A 209 2.68 7.99 -22.38
N GLY A 210 3.24 9.20 -22.19
CA GLY A 210 2.58 10.33 -21.54
C GLY A 210 2.58 10.30 -20.02
N LEU A 211 3.09 9.23 -19.40
CA LEU A 211 3.39 9.19 -17.99
C LEU A 211 4.78 9.75 -17.73
N LYS A 212 4.87 10.72 -16.83
CA LYS A 212 6.11 11.32 -16.35
C LYS A 212 6.22 11.14 -14.84
N VAL A 213 7.36 10.60 -14.38
CA VAL A 213 7.69 10.48 -12.95
C VAL A 213 8.88 11.36 -12.64
N GLU A 214 8.72 12.21 -11.65
CA GLU A 214 9.73 13.16 -11.20
C GLU A 214 10.09 12.89 -9.75
N MET A 215 11.36 13.06 -9.41
CA MET A 215 11.92 12.86 -8.08
C MET A 215 12.31 14.21 -7.46
N LEU A 216 12.05 14.38 -6.18
CA LEU A 216 12.45 15.54 -5.37
C LEU A 216 13.06 15.07 -4.04
N VAL A 217 14.03 15.82 -3.52
CA VAL A 217 14.62 15.52 -2.21
C VAL A 217 13.67 15.91 -1.09
N VAL A 218 13.64 15.08 -0.03
CA VAL A 218 12.94 15.36 1.23
C VAL A 218 13.89 15.20 2.42
N ASN A 219 13.46 15.62 3.60
CA ASN A 219 14.31 15.58 4.79
C ASN A 219 13.85 14.49 5.76
N HIS A 220 14.62 13.42 5.80
CA HIS A 220 14.45 12.31 6.75
C HIS A 220 15.74 12.07 7.56
N PHE A 221 16.52 13.14 7.80
CA PHE A 221 17.81 13.01 8.51
C PHE A 221 17.67 12.33 9.87
N PRO A 222 18.56 11.34 10.22
CA PRO A 222 19.86 11.05 9.60
C PRO A 222 19.82 10.12 8.37
N VAL A 223 18.64 9.67 7.93
CA VAL A 223 18.48 8.83 6.75
C VAL A 223 18.66 9.66 5.48
N SER A 224 19.68 9.36 4.71
CA SER A 224 20.01 10.07 3.47
C SER A 224 20.66 9.12 2.46
N PRO A 225 20.25 9.17 1.19
CA PRO A 225 19.22 10.04 0.63
C PRO A 225 17.79 9.61 0.98
N ALA A 226 16.86 10.58 1.01
CA ALA A 226 15.42 10.36 1.07
C ALA A 226 14.73 11.24 0.03
N VAL A 227 13.79 10.68 -0.73
CA VAL A 227 13.14 11.34 -1.86
C VAL A 227 11.64 11.07 -1.89
N ALA A 228 10.90 11.96 -2.54
CA ALA A 228 9.50 11.79 -2.90
C ALA A 228 9.36 11.67 -4.42
N TYR A 229 8.24 11.11 -4.88
CA TYR A 229 7.94 10.95 -6.30
C TYR A 229 6.66 11.65 -6.70
N ARG A 230 6.68 12.38 -7.82
CA ARG A 230 5.52 13.01 -8.43
C ARG A 230 5.22 12.35 -9.78
N PHE A 231 4.01 11.81 -9.90
CA PHE A 231 3.50 11.18 -11.11
C PHE A 231 2.56 12.14 -11.83
N ASN A 232 2.78 12.33 -13.12
CA ASN A 232 1.96 13.19 -13.98
C ASN A 232 1.46 12.37 -15.17
N TYR A 233 0.14 12.38 -15.41
CA TYR A 233 -0.45 11.70 -16.55
C TYR A 233 -1.72 12.41 -17.03
N LYS A 234 -1.74 12.87 -18.29
CA LYS A 234 -2.90 13.50 -18.96
C LYS A 234 -3.64 14.53 -18.08
N GLY A 235 -2.88 15.46 -17.52
CA GLY A 235 -3.40 16.53 -16.67
C GLY A 235 -3.75 16.14 -15.25
N ARG A 236 -3.44 14.90 -14.83
CA ARG A 236 -3.61 14.42 -13.45
C ARG A 236 -2.26 14.27 -12.76
N THR A 237 -2.23 14.59 -11.47
CA THR A 237 -0.98 14.58 -10.71
C THR A 237 -1.18 14.02 -9.32
N THR A 238 -0.31 13.08 -8.91
CA THR A 238 -0.15 12.63 -7.53
C THR A 238 1.29 12.79 -7.08
N LEU A 239 1.49 13.12 -5.79
CA LEU A 239 2.79 13.16 -5.15
C LEU A 239 2.78 12.21 -3.94
N ILE A 240 3.79 11.36 -3.85
CA ILE A 240 3.99 10.38 -2.77
C ILE A 240 5.23 10.79 -2.00
N SER A 241 5.07 11.10 -0.70
CA SER A 241 6.08 11.78 0.10
C SER A 241 7.32 10.95 0.42
N GLY A 242 7.20 9.60 0.52
CA GLY A 242 8.18 8.86 1.31
C GLY A 242 8.18 9.34 2.76
N ASP A 243 9.16 8.93 3.54
CA ASP A 243 9.31 9.39 4.91
C ASP A 243 10.02 10.76 4.95
N THR A 244 9.47 11.67 5.73
CA THR A 244 9.99 13.05 5.77
C THR A 244 9.46 13.85 6.94
N ASN A 245 10.26 14.74 7.46
CA ASN A 245 9.77 15.90 8.22
C ASN A 245 8.83 16.75 7.35
N LYS A 246 8.11 17.71 7.95
CA LYS A 246 7.39 18.72 7.16
C LYS A 246 8.33 19.36 6.14
N SER A 247 8.05 19.16 4.83
CA SER A 247 8.96 19.49 3.74
C SER A 247 8.46 20.66 2.91
N ALA A 248 9.27 21.72 2.83
CA ALA A 248 9.03 22.85 1.93
C ALA A 248 9.03 22.42 0.45
N ASN A 249 9.80 21.41 0.08
CA ASN A 249 9.81 20.85 -1.25
C ASN A 249 8.48 20.18 -1.61
N ILE A 250 7.91 19.37 -0.69
CA ILE A 250 6.59 18.79 -0.91
C ILE A 250 5.55 19.91 -1.06
N GLU A 251 5.51 20.88 -0.14
CA GLU A 251 4.58 22.00 -0.24
C GLU A 251 4.71 22.77 -1.56
N ARG A 252 5.94 23.01 -2.02
CA ARG A 252 6.22 23.69 -3.28
C ARG A 252 5.73 22.90 -4.50
N PHE A 253 6.05 21.60 -4.56
CA PHE A 253 5.78 20.75 -5.74
C PHE A 253 4.43 20.05 -5.72
N ALA A 254 3.71 20.13 -4.58
CA ALA A 254 2.32 19.71 -4.45
C ALA A 254 1.31 20.81 -4.76
N LYS A 255 1.74 22.01 -5.19
CA LYS A 255 0.80 23.11 -5.46
C LYS A 255 -0.24 22.74 -6.51
N GLY A 256 -1.51 22.68 -6.08
CA GLY A 256 -2.68 22.44 -6.93
C GLY A 256 -2.75 21.03 -7.53
N ILE A 257 -2.00 20.05 -7.00
CA ILE A 257 -2.11 18.65 -7.46
C ILE A 257 -3.43 18.02 -7.01
N ASP A 258 -3.80 16.93 -7.65
CA ASP A 258 -5.05 16.23 -7.34
C ASP A 258 -4.98 15.44 -6.02
N LEU A 259 -3.93 14.64 -5.83
CA LEU A 259 -3.77 13.74 -4.70
C LEU A 259 -2.37 13.86 -4.10
N LEU A 260 -2.30 14.19 -2.82
CA LEU A 260 -1.09 14.09 -2.01
C LEU A 260 -1.18 12.82 -1.15
N VAL A 261 -0.28 11.86 -1.36
CA VAL A 261 -0.10 10.68 -0.51
C VAL A 261 1.04 10.99 0.45
N HIS A 262 0.73 11.16 1.74
CA HIS A 262 1.70 11.66 2.72
C HIS A 262 1.81 10.76 3.94
N GLU A 263 3.04 10.46 4.36
CA GLU A 263 3.32 9.78 5.62
C GLU A 263 2.87 10.62 6.81
N ALA A 264 2.59 10.00 7.96
CA ALA A 264 2.55 10.76 9.20
C ALA A 264 2.71 9.91 10.46
N LEU A 265 3.36 10.53 11.45
CA LEU A 265 3.59 10.00 12.77
C LEU A 265 2.89 10.87 13.82
N ALA A 266 2.01 10.29 14.66
CA ALA A 266 1.30 11.01 15.71
C ALA A 266 2.16 11.18 16.99
N PRO A 267 2.77 12.36 17.24
CA PRO A 267 3.76 12.52 18.31
C PRO A 267 3.19 12.30 19.70
N HIS A 268 1.93 12.66 19.94
CA HIS A 268 1.29 12.50 21.25
C HIS A 268 1.04 11.03 21.60
N LEU A 269 0.76 10.17 20.60
CA LEU A 269 0.62 8.74 20.79
C LEU A 269 1.98 8.09 21.06
N LEU A 270 3.02 8.47 20.31
CA LEU A 270 4.40 7.99 20.56
C LEU A 270 4.91 8.39 21.94
N LYS A 271 4.62 9.62 22.41
CA LYS A 271 4.95 10.05 23.77
C LYS A 271 4.24 9.19 24.84
N ALA A 272 3.00 8.78 24.59
CA ALA A 272 2.30 7.84 25.47
C ALA A 272 2.96 6.45 25.46
N MET A 273 3.37 5.95 24.29
CA MET A 273 4.11 4.69 24.16
C MET A 273 5.48 4.75 24.84
N ASN A 274 6.22 5.86 24.71
CA ASN A 274 7.48 6.07 25.42
C ASN A 274 7.31 5.95 26.94
N LYS A 275 6.29 6.62 27.51
CA LYS A 275 5.96 6.51 28.94
C LYS A 275 5.62 5.06 29.34
N ALA A 276 4.83 4.36 28.53
CA ALA A 276 4.47 2.96 28.79
C ALA A 276 5.69 2.05 28.76
N ALA A 277 6.57 2.21 27.76
CA ALA A 277 7.81 1.43 27.65
C ALA A 277 8.75 1.69 28.83
N THR A 278 8.88 2.95 29.26
CA THR A 278 9.66 3.32 30.44
C THR A 278 9.09 2.65 31.70
N ALA A 279 7.80 2.73 31.93
CA ALA A 279 7.13 2.10 33.07
C ALA A 279 7.24 0.57 33.06
N ALA A 280 7.29 -0.05 31.87
CA ALA A 280 7.47 -1.48 31.68
C ALA A 280 8.94 -1.94 31.77
N GLY A 281 9.89 -1.05 32.05
CA GLY A 281 11.32 -1.38 32.11
C GLY A 281 11.93 -1.76 30.76
N GLN A 282 11.44 -1.19 29.66
CA GLN A 282 11.91 -1.39 28.29
C GLN A 282 12.68 -0.17 27.76
N PRO A 283 13.91 0.11 28.24
CA PRO A 283 14.61 1.37 27.94
C PRO A 283 14.93 1.53 26.45
N ASN A 284 15.27 0.46 25.73
CA ASN A 284 15.56 0.55 24.30
C ASN A 284 14.33 0.97 23.52
N MET A 285 13.16 0.40 23.84
CA MET A 285 11.90 0.78 23.18
C MET A 285 11.51 2.21 23.51
N ALA A 286 11.71 2.64 24.78
CA ALA A 286 11.47 4.01 25.17
C ALA A 286 12.36 4.99 24.38
N THR A 287 13.65 4.67 24.21
CA THR A 287 14.57 5.47 23.39
C THR A 287 14.09 5.56 21.95
N ILE A 288 13.77 4.42 21.30
CA ILE A 288 13.26 4.41 19.91
C ILE A 288 12.02 5.29 19.78
N PHE A 289 11.02 5.15 20.67
CA PHE A 289 9.79 5.97 20.61
C PHE A 289 10.02 7.46 20.84
N TYR A 290 11.15 7.83 21.42
CA TYR A 290 11.56 9.23 21.54
C TYR A 290 12.31 9.72 20.31
N ASP A 291 13.27 8.95 19.80
CA ASP A 291 14.15 9.33 18.70
C ASP A 291 13.38 9.51 17.38
N VAL A 292 12.35 8.67 17.14
CA VAL A 292 11.55 8.77 15.90
C VAL A 292 10.67 10.03 15.80
N LEU A 293 10.62 10.87 16.85
CA LEU A 293 9.76 12.07 16.86
C LEU A 293 10.28 13.22 15.99
N ASP A 294 11.54 13.21 15.59
CA ASP A 294 12.19 14.36 14.97
C ASP A 294 12.48 14.21 13.47
N TYR A 295 12.10 13.07 12.85
CA TYR A 295 12.32 12.84 11.42
C TYR A 295 11.08 12.43 10.62
N HIS A 296 9.88 12.58 11.19
CA HIS A 296 8.59 12.38 10.51
C HIS A 296 7.69 13.62 10.65
N ALA A 297 6.81 13.80 9.66
CA ALA A 297 5.75 14.80 9.76
C ALA A 297 4.62 14.31 10.68
N SER A 298 4.00 15.24 11.43
CA SER A 298 2.78 14.90 12.16
C SER A 298 1.55 14.93 11.24
N PRO A 299 0.41 14.27 11.62
CA PRO A 299 -0.83 14.37 10.86
C PRO A 299 -1.29 15.80 10.60
N VAL A 300 -1.11 16.68 11.59
CA VAL A 300 -1.42 18.11 11.48
C VAL A 300 -0.48 18.80 10.47
N GLN A 301 0.83 18.51 10.51
CA GLN A 301 1.79 19.08 9.56
C GLN A 301 1.54 18.63 8.13
N ALA A 302 1.16 17.37 7.89
CA ALA A 302 0.76 16.89 6.57
C ALA A 302 -0.53 17.59 6.09
N ALA A 303 -1.51 17.82 6.99
CA ALA A 303 -2.71 18.61 6.70
C ALA A 303 -2.39 20.08 6.37
N GLU A 304 -1.45 20.71 7.10
CA GLU A 304 -0.95 22.06 6.78
C GLU A 304 -0.32 22.10 5.38
N THR A 305 0.55 21.15 5.05
CA THR A 305 1.16 21.02 3.72
C THR A 305 0.07 20.89 2.64
N ALA A 306 -0.95 20.07 2.87
CA ALA A 306 -2.07 19.88 1.94
C ALA A 306 -2.89 21.16 1.74
N ARG A 307 -3.14 21.91 2.83
CA ARG A 307 -3.83 23.21 2.80
C ARG A 307 -3.00 24.26 2.04
N ASP A 308 -1.73 24.41 2.40
CA ASP A 308 -0.86 25.48 1.92
C ASP A 308 -0.48 25.26 0.44
N ALA A 309 -0.40 24.01 0.01
CA ALA A 309 -0.27 23.61 -1.39
C ALA A 309 -1.62 23.59 -2.15
N ASN A 310 -2.76 23.77 -1.49
CA ASN A 310 -4.10 23.68 -2.07
C ASN A 310 -4.30 22.38 -2.89
N VAL A 311 -3.98 21.24 -2.30
CA VAL A 311 -4.18 19.93 -2.97
C VAL A 311 -5.66 19.56 -3.06
N GLY A 312 -6.04 18.75 -4.04
CA GLY A 312 -7.40 18.25 -4.20
C GLY A 312 -7.82 17.35 -3.05
N HIS A 313 -6.96 16.39 -2.67
CA HIS A 313 -7.19 15.44 -1.57
C HIS A 313 -5.88 15.01 -0.91
N LEU A 314 -5.92 14.73 0.40
CA LEU A 314 -4.80 14.18 1.17
C LEU A 314 -5.09 12.72 1.54
N LEU A 315 -4.24 11.80 1.14
CA LEU A 315 -4.28 10.39 1.55
C LEU A 315 -3.12 10.13 2.52
N TYR A 316 -3.45 9.84 3.77
CA TYR A 316 -2.45 9.42 4.75
C TYR A 316 -2.06 7.97 4.54
N TYR A 317 -0.77 7.69 4.51
CA TYR A 317 -0.18 6.36 4.53
C TYR A 317 1.01 6.32 5.47
N HIS A 318 1.75 5.23 5.58
CA HIS A 318 2.85 5.07 6.55
C HIS A 318 2.41 5.56 7.95
N ILE A 319 1.29 4.98 8.43
CA ILE A 319 0.62 5.41 9.65
C ILE A 319 1.40 4.94 10.89
N VAL A 320 1.94 5.87 11.67
CA VAL A 320 2.70 5.61 12.90
C VAL A 320 2.08 6.38 14.08
N PRO A 321 1.90 5.73 15.24
CA PRO A 321 2.03 4.30 15.54
C PRO A 321 0.84 3.47 15.00
N PRO A 322 0.89 2.13 15.13
CA PRO A 322 -0.24 1.26 14.79
C PRO A 322 -1.51 1.62 15.58
N LEU A 323 -2.64 1.70 14.89
CA LEU A 323 -3.94 2.09 15.45
C LEU A 323 -4.73 0.84 15.86
N ILE A 324 -4.37 0.25 17.00
CA ILE A 324 -4.85 -1.08 17.45
C ILE A 324 -6.00 -1.03 18.45
N LEU A 325 -6.36 0.15 18.96
CA LEU A 325 -7.38 0.32 19.98
C LEU A 325 -8.61 1.05 19.41
N PRO A 326 -9.82 0.77 19.89
CA PRO A 326 -10.98 1.59 19.58
C PRO A 326 -10.72 3.07 19.88
N GLY A 327 -11.00 3.95 18.94
CA GLY A 327 -10.78 5.38 19.08
C GLY A 327 -9.34 5.86 18.78
N SER A 328 -8.38 4.96 18.48
CA SER A 328 -7.00 5.36 18.16
C SER A 328 -6.92 6.15 16.85
N GLU A 329 -7.79 5.90 15.87
CA GLU A 329 -7.88 6.68 14.64
C GLU A 329 -8.31 8.13 14.92
N ALA A 330 -9.33 8.33 15.75
CA ALA A 330 -9.77 9.67 16.15
C ALA A 330 -8.68 10.41 16.95
N ALA A 331 -7.95 9.69 17.80
CA ALA A 331 -6.82 10.27 18.52
C ALA A 331 -5.68 10.66 17.58
N TRP A 332 -5.37 9.84 16.59
CA TRP A 332 -4.32 10.09 15.59
C TRP A 332 -4.65 11.31 14.72
N LEU A 333 -5.91 11.49 14.35
CA LEU A 333 -6.43 12.61 13.55
C LEU A 333 -6.70 13.88 14.33
N GLN A 334 -6.40 13.92 15.63
CA GLN A 334 -6.70 15.10 16.48
C GLN A 334 -6.09 16.39 15.90
N GLY A 335 -6.93 17.39 15.61
CA GLY A 335 -6.56 18.68 15.05
C GLY A 335 -6.43 18.74 13.53
N VAL A 336 -6.59 17.61 12.82
CA VAL A 336 -6.52 17.58 11.34
C VAL A 336 -7.72 18.28 10.70
N ASP A 337 -8.95 18.01 11.18
CA ASP A 337 -10.18 18.58 10.62
C ASP A 337 -10.22 20.11 10.65
N ASP A 338 -9.59 20.73 11.66
CA ASP A 338 -9.50 22.18 11.78
C ASP A 338 -8.57 22.82 10.73
N ILE A 339 -7.70 22.02 10.09
CA ILE A 339 -6.69 22.47 9.14
C ILE A 339 -7.11 22.14 7.70
N PHE A 340 -7.49 20.88 7.45
CA PHE A 340 -7.82 20.40 6.10
C PHE A 340 -8.80 19.23 6.17
N SER A 341 -9.99 19.40 5.60
CA SER A 341 -11.09 18.44 5.72
C SER A 341 -11.21 17.42 4.56
N ARG A 342 -10.45 17.62 3.46
CA ARG A 342 -10.46 16.72 2.31
C ARG A 342 -9.34 15.68 2.44
N TYR A 343 -9.47 14.77 3.39
CA TYR A 343 -8.46 13.72 3.62
C TYR A 343 -9.10 12.33 3.77
N THR A 344 -8.26 11.32 3.66
CA THR A 344 -8.56 9.92 3.97
C THR A 344 -7.42 9.36 4.82
N LEU A 345 -7.77 8.73 5.94
CA LEU A 345 -6.83 7.89 6.70
C LEU A 345 -6.73 6.53 6.02
N GLY A 346 -5.59 6.27 5.40
CA GLY A 346 -5.38 5.08 4.59
C GLY A 346 -5.34 3.78 5.39
N GLN A 347 -5.75 2.72 4.75
CA GLN A 347 -5.51 1.32 5.15
C GLN A 347 -5.17 0.52 3.89
N ASP A 348 -4.70 -0.70 4.06
CA ASP A 348 -4.40 -1.58 2.93
C ASP A 348 -5.64 -1.71 2.04
N GLY A 349 -5.49 -1.54 0.73
CA GLY A 349 -6.57 -1.56 -0.24
C GLY A 349 -7.28 -0.22 -0.48
N THR A 350 -6.99 0.85 0.27
CA THR A 350 -7.53 2.19 -0.02
C THR A 350 -7.06 2.65 -1.39
N SER A 351 -7.99 3.07 -2.26
CA SER A 351 -7.63 3.44 -3.62
C SER A 351 -8.41 4.64 -4.16
N PHE A 352 -7.76 5.36 -5.09
CA PHE A 352 -8.25 6.55 -5.75
C PHE A 352 -8.08 6.45 -7.26
N SER A 353 -9.07 6.93 -8.01
CA SER A 353 -8.99 7.13 -9.44
C SER A 353 -9.05 8.62 -9.78
N LEU A 354 -8.12 9.07 -10.62
CA LEU A 354 -8.04 10.41 -11.17
C LEU A 354 -8.22 10.30 -12.70
N PRO A 355 -9.48 10.36 -13.21
CA PRO A 355 -9.74 10.18 -14.65
C PRO A 355 -9.00 11.21 -15.49
N ALA A 356 -8.45 10.80 -16.63
CA ALA A 356 -7.71 11.67 -17.54
C ALA A 356 -8.55 12.87 -18.01
N ASN A 357 -7.90 14.02 -18.16
CA ASN A 357 -8.55 15.24 -18.62
C ASN A 357 -9.79 15.65 -17.82
N SER A 358 -9.85 15.33 -16.55
CA SER A 358 -10.93 15.62 -15.60
C SER A 358 -10.37 16.31 -14.36
N THR A 359 -11.24 16.80 -13.50
CA THR A 359 -10.90 17.29 -12.15
C THR A 359 -11.45 16.38 -11.06
N GLU A 360 -12.12 15.29 -11.43
CA GLU A 360 -12.72 14.36 -10.47
C GLU A 360 -11.65 13.58 -9.70
N ILE A 361 -11.90 13.40 -8.41
CA ILE A 361 -11.10 12.55 -7.51
C ILE A 361 -12.07 11.53 -6.94
N ILE A 362 -11.95 10.28 -7.37
CA ILE A 362 -12.89 9.20 -7.04
C ILE A 362 -12.24 8.26 -6.05
N ALA A 363 -12.70 8.28 -4.80
CA ALA A 363 -12.34 7.25 -3.83
C ALA A 363 -13.10 5.96 -4.15
N THR A 364 -12.41 4.87 -4.40
CA THR A 364 -13.04 3.58 -4.78
C THR A 364 -13.24 2.65 -3.59
N GLY A 365 -12.92 3.12 -2.37
CA GLY A 365 -13.08 2.35 -1.14
C GLY A 365 -11.91 1.42 -0.86
N THR A 366 -12.13 0.52 0.11
CA THR A 366 -11.13 -0.48 0.50
C THR A 366 -11.36 -1.78 -0.25
N GLU A 367 -10.32 -2.31 -0.88
CA GLU A 367 -10.38 -3.46 -1.79
C GLU A 367 -9.83 -4.77 -1.19
N LEU A 368 -9.61 -4.81 0.13
CA LEU A 368 -9.13 -5.99 0.88
C LEU A 368 -10.14 -6.49 1.89
#